data_e7a1e77427a5dacfa0d754ede43c0e6c
#
_entry.id   e7a1e77427a5dacfa0d754ede43c0e6c
#
_cell.length_a   1.000
_cell.length_b   1.000
_cell.length_c   1.000
_cell.angle_alpha   90.00
_cell.angle_beta   90.00
_cell.angle_gamma   90.00
#
_symmetry.space_group_name_H-M   'P 1'
#
loop_
_entity.id
_entity.type
_entity.pdbx_description
1 polymer ?
#
loop_
_entity_poly.entity_id
_entity_poly.type
_entity_poly.pdbx_seq_one_letter_code
_entity_poly.pdbx_strand_id
1 'polypeptide(L)'
;DAQAIPKKLKPYLGEFVITLVGSDVELGFACLIHGCDFLENASEILKSISGTEFYSDGSKIINIPRKETVQAAWWMTQVKLLFPKIEAFRQDFLERHREEIEKVLPCTNVEGDVIQDYHEVELGLLWHMRNHDRLHLVLHSREDDDLRRYRMLRNRLAHINPLSLQEIKKYVLES
;
A
#
# COMPACT_ATOMS: atom_id res chain seq x y z
N ASP A 1 27.14 10.99 -4.67
CA ASP A 1 25.94 11.44 -5.44
C ASP A 1 24.72 10.75 -4.88
N ALA A 2 23.93 11.45 -4.06
CA ALA A 2 22.63 10.96 -3.64
C ALA A 2 21.79 10.77 -4.93
N GLN A 3 21.51 9.52 -5.30
CA GLN A 3 20.70 9.21 -6.48
C GLN A 3 19.35 9.93 -6.33
N ALA A 4 19.01 10.77 -7.30
CA ALA A 4 17.76 11.53 -7.27
C ALA A 4 16.56 10.57 -7.15
N ILE A 5 15.78 10.75 -6.09
CA ILE A 5 14.62 9.89 -5.81
C ILE A 5 13.60 10.04 -6.94
N PRO A 6 13.18 8.95 -7.60
CA PRO A 6 12.13 9.00 -8.60
C PRO A 6 10.88 9.70 -8.07
N LYS A 7 10.30 10.62 -8.86
CA LYS A 7 9.15 11.45 -8.43
C LYS A 7 8.02 10.60 -7.81
N LYS A 8 7.74 9.44 -8.41
CA LYS A 8 6.68 8.52 -7.96
C LYS A 8 6.99 7.82 -6.60
N LEU A 9 8.26 7.77 -6.16
CA LEU A 9 8.67 7.17 -4.87
C LEU A 9 8.74 8.19 -3.73
N LYS A 10 8.78 9.49 -4.02
CA LYS A 10 8.84 10.53 -2.99
C LYS A 10 7.73 10.43 -1.94
N PRO A 11 6.44 10.20 -2.31
CA PRO A 11 5.38 10.01 -1.32
C PRO A 11 5.63 8.83 -0.38
N TYR A 12 6.18 7.71 -0.91
CA TYR A 12 6.49 6.53 -0.08
C TYR A 12 7.60 6.83 0.92
N LEU A 13 8.67 7.51 0.49
CA LEU A 13 9.75 7.88 1.40
C LEU A 13 9.27 8.85 2.48
N GLY A 14 8.57 9.93 2.09
CA GLY A 14 8.07 10.92 3.03
C GLY A 14 7.12 10.32 4.06
N GLU A 15 6.11 9.57 3.60
CA GLU A 15 5.13 8.94 4.50
C GLU A 15 5.76 7.87 5.40
N PHE A 16 6.73 7.10 4.88
CA PHE A 16 7.43 6.09 5.67
C PHE A 16 8.25 6.71 6.79
N VAL A 17 9.03 7.75 6.48
CA VAL A 17 9.82 8.45 7.48
C VAL A 17 8.92 9.09 8.53
N ILE A 18 7.88 9.83 8.14
CA ILE A 18 6.94 10.47 9.07
C ILE A 18 6.27 9.43 9.99
N THR A 19 5.82 8.31 9.42
CA THR A 19 5.16 7.24 10.19
C THR A 19 6.12 6.58 11.18
N LEU A 20 7.41 6.48 10.80
CA LEU A 20 8.42 5.79 11.59
C LEU A 20 8.96 6.64 12.73
N VAL A 21 9.26 7.92 12.47
CA VAL A 21 9.98 8.79 13.42
C VAL A 21 9.06 9.76 14.17
N GLY A 22 7.81 9.93 13.70
CA GLY A 22 6.85 10.86 14.31
C GLY A 22 7.37 12.30 14.28
N SER A 23 7.54 12.89 15.47
CA SER A 23 8.00 14.29 15.63
C SER A 23 9.52 14.44 15.76
N ASP A 24 10.30 13.37 15.66
CA ASP A 24 11.76 13.43 15.73
C ASP A 24 12.33 13.93 14.38
N VAL A 25 12.47 15.26 14.27
CA VAL A 25 12.89 15.92 13.01
C VAL A 25 14.31 15.53 12.61
N GLU A 26 15.19 15.34 13.58
CA GLU A 26 16.61 15.04 13.31
C GLU A 26 16.78 13.63 12.81
N LEU A 27 16.13 12.67 13.47
CA LEU A 27 16.08 11.30 12.98
C LEU A 27 15.41 11.23 11.60
N GLY A 28 14.34 12.01 11.40
CA GLY A 28 13.66 12.14 10.11
C GLY A 28 14.60 12.62 9.01
N PHE A 29 15.37 13.67 9.27
CA PHE A 29 16.36 14.19 8.31
C PHE A 29 17.46 13.16 8.04
N ALA A 30 17.98 12.51 9.08
CA ALA A 30 18.98 11.46 8.96
C ALA A 30 18.49 10.26 8.11
N CYS A 31 17.19 9.93 8.17
CA CYS A 31 16.60 8.91 7.30
C CYS A 31 16.46 9.40 5.84
N LEU A 32 15.99 10.64 5.64
CA LEU A 32 15.69 11.18 4.32
C LEU A 32 16.93 11.35 3.43
N ILE A 33 18.11 11.63 3.98
CA ILE A 33 19.35 11.77 3.21
C ILE A 33 19.77 10.50 2.48
N HIS A 34 19.31 9.33 2.94
CA HIS A 34 19.58 8.04 2.30
C HIS A 34 18.65 7.74 1.11
N GLY A 35 17.60 8.53 0.91
CA GLY A 35 16.76 8.42 -0.27
C GLY A 35 16.14 7.04 -0.48
N CYS A 36 16.31 6.47 -1.69
CA CYS A 36 15.78 5.15 -2.03
C CYS A 36 16.38 4.02 -1.20
N ASP A 37 17.64 4.14 -0.77
CA ASP A 37 18.30 3.12 0.05
C ASP A 37 17.59 2.95 1.39
N PHE A 38 17.02 4.03 1.95
CA PHE A 38 16.20 3.94 3.16
C PHE A 38 14.94 3.10 2.95
N LEU A 39 14.31 3.18 1.77
CA LEU A 39 13.13 2.34 1.46
C LEU A 39 13.46 0.85 1.37
N GLU A 40 14.70 0.50 1.00
CA GLU A 40 15.15 -0.89 0.86
C GLU A 40 15.76 -1.43 2.15
N ASN A 41 16.55 -0.61 2.85
CA ASN A 41 17.46 -1.03 3.92
C ASN A 41 17.25 -0.27 5.23
N ALA A 42 16.02 0.18 5.54
CA ALA A 42 15.73 1.06 6.66
C ALA A 42 16.31 0.55 8.00
N SER A 43 16.18 -0.75 8.31
CA SER A 43 16.66 -1.32 9.56
C SER A 43 18.19 -1.27 9.70
N GLU A 44 18.93 -1.45 8.61
CA GLU A 44 20.41 -1.40 8.62
C GLU A 44 20.90 0.05 8.71
N ILE A 45 20.23 0.96 7.97
CA ILE A 45 20.55 2.40 8.04
C ILE A 45 20.29 2.94 9.44
N LEU A 46 19.16 2.59 10.06
CA LEU A 46 18.85 3.01 11.43
C LEU A 46 19.90 2.49 12.44
N LYS A 47 20.41 1.26 12.28
CA LYS A 47 21.51 0.75 13.12
C LYS A 47 22.79 1.57 12.92
N SER A 48 23.10 1.99 11.68
CA SER A 48 24.28 2.83 11.42
C SER A 48 24.14 4.22 12.05
N ILE A 49 22.93 4.78 12.03
CA ILE A 49 22.62 6.06 12.66
C ILE A 49 22.75 6.01 14.19
N SER A 50 22.44 4.86 14.83
CA SER A 50 22.49 4.70 16.28
C SER A 50 23.85 4.94 16.92
N GLY A 51 24.92 4.83 16.15
CA GLY A 51 26.29 5.10 16.59
C GLY A 51 26.77 6.54 16.36
N THR A 52 25.92 7.42 15.83
CA THR A 52 26.29 8.77 15.44
C THR A 52 25.74 9.78 16.46
N GLU A 53 26.60 10.62 17.03
CA GLU A 53 26.18 11.74 17.86
C GLU A 53 25.62 12.86 16.96
N PHE A 54 24.32 13.18 17.09
CA PHE A 54 23.69 14.23 16.31
C PHE A 54 23.73 15.61 16.97
N TYR A 55 24.20 15.68 18.23
CA TYR A 55 24.28 16.94 18.99
C TYR A 55 25.71 17.27 19.41
N SER A 56 26.03 18.53 19.35
CA SER A 56 27.32 19.06 19.79
C SER A 56 27.59 18.91 21.29
N ASP A 57 26.57 18.62 22.08
CA ASP A 57 26.65 18.48 23.55
C ASP A 57 26.66 17.03 24.06
N GLY A 58 26.59 16.03 23.15
CA GLY A 58 26.66 14.60 23.49
C GLY A 58 25.50 14.06 24.34
N SER A 59 24.40 14.81 24.47
CA SER A 59 23.38 14.56 25.52
C SER A 59 22.18 13.74 25.04
N LYS A 60 22.01 13.46 23.74
CA LYS A 60 20.81 12.77 23.25
C LYS A 60 21.09 11.36 22.76
N ILE A 61 20.53 10.39 23.48
CA ILE A 61 20.41 9.02 23.02
C ILE A 61 19.28 8.98 21.99
N ILE A 62 19.58 8.73 20.72
CA ILE A 62 18.58 8.51 19.68
C ILE A 62 17.89 7.17 19.97
N ASN A 63 16.57 7.22 20.17
CA ASN A 63 15.78 6.00 20.36
C ASN A 63 15.48 5.39 18.99
N ILE A 64 16.35 4.48 18.57
CA ILE A 64 16.21 3.81 17.27
C ILE A 64 15.00 2.86 17.27
N PRO A 65 14.07 2.98 16.31
CA PRO A 65 12.94 2.08 16.17
C PRO A 65 13.35 0.62 16.02
N ARG A 66 12.66 -0.28 16.70
CA ARG A 66 12.86 -1.72 16.57
C ARG A 66 12.45 -2.21 15.17
N LYS A 67 12.96 -3.36 14.76
CA LYS A 67 12.65 -3.95 13.44
C LYS A 67 11.15 -4.10 13.20
N GLU A 68 10.40 -4.52 14.21
CA GLU A 68 8.95 -4.69 14.16
C GLU A 68 8.24 -3.34 13.93
N THR A 69 8.73 -2.27 14.55
CA THR A 69 8.24 -0.90 14.36
C THR A 69 8.51 -0.43 12.92
N VAL A 70 9.69 -0.74 12.38
CA VAL A 70 10.04 -0.41 10.98
C VAL A 70 9.10 -1.13 10.01
N GLN A 71 8.84 -2.42 10.23
CA GLN A 71 7.94 -3.21 9.40
C GLN A 71 6.49 -2.71 9.49
N ALA A 72 6.01 -2.38 10.68
CA ALA A 72 4.68 -1.81 10.90
C ALA A 72 4.54 -0.44 10.21
N ALA A 73 5.55 0.43 10.31
CA ALA A 73 5.57 1.73 9.65
C ALA A 73 5.55 1.59 8.12
N TRP A 74 6.30 0.63 7.57
CA TRP A 74 6.30 0.35 6.13
C TRP A 74 4.94 -0.16 5.64
N TRP A 75 4.30 -1.06 6.37
CA TRP A 75 2.94 -1.50 6.08
C TRP A 75 1.94 -0.34 6.17
N MET A 76 1.98 0.45 7.24
CA MET A 76 1.07 1.60 7.43
C MET A 76 1.23 2.65 6.32
N THR A 77 2.45 2.90 5.88
CA THR A 77 2.75 3.76 4.71
C THR A 77 2.00 3.28 3.46
N GLN A 78 2.06 1.98 3.19
CA GLN A 78 1.37 1.41 2.04
C GLN A 78 -0.15 1.47 2.19
N VAL A 79 -0.68 1.20 3.38
CA VAL A 79 -2.12 1.35 3.67
C VAL A 79 -2.57 2.78 3.34
N LYS A 80 -1.89 3.80 3.87
CA LYS A 80 -2.24 5.21 3.63
C LYS A 80 -2.17 5.62 2.16
N LEU A 81 -1.20 5.11 1.40
CA LEU A 81 -0.98 5.52 0.01
C LEU A 81 -1.74 4.68 -1.03
N LEU A 82 -2.03 3.42 -0.72
CA LEU A 82 -2.62 2.48 -1.68
C LEU A 82 -4.12 2.25 -1.47
N PHE A 83 -4.61 2.21 -0.22
CA PHE A 83 -6.04 1.97 0.02
C PHE A 83 -6.95 3.00 -0.66
N PRO A 84 -6.67 4.31 -0.63
CA PRO A 84 -7.48 5.27 -1.38
C PRO A 84 -7.53 5.00 -2.89
N LYS A 85 -6.42 4.51 -3.47
CA LYS A 85 -6.37 4.16 -4.91
C LYS A 85 -7.14 2.87 -5.21
N ILE A 86 -7.04 1.89 -4.31
CA ILE A 86 -7.78 0.62 -4.42
C ILE A 86 -9.28 0.90 -4.36
N GLU A 87 -9.70 1.75 -3.42
CA GLU A 87 -11.11 2.11 -3.27
C GLU A 87 -11.63 2.95 -4.43
N ALA A 88 -10.86 3.91 -4.91
CA ALA A 88 -11.22 4.67 -6.11
C ALA A 88 -11.39 3.78 -7.34
N PHE A 89 -10.49 2.79 -7.53
CA PHE A 89 -10.65 1.79 -8.59
C PHE A 89 -11.92 0.95 -8.40
N ARG A 90 -12.19 0.48 -7.18
CA ARG A 90 -13.39 -0.31 -6.88
C ARG A 90 -14.65 0.46 -7.24
N GLN A 91 -14.78 1.70 -6.78
CA GLN A 91 -15.95 2.54 -7.05
C GLN A 91 -16.13 2.80 -8.53
N ASP A 92 -15.06 3.17 -9.25
CA ASP A 92 -15.11 3.40 -10.70
C ASP A 92 -15.49 2.12 -11.48
N PHE A 93 -14.98 0.96 -11.04
CA PHE A 93 -15.34 -0.33 -11.62
C PHE A 93 -16.81 -0.68 -11.39
N LEU A 94 -17.32 -0.48 -10.19
CA LEU A 94 -18.72 -0.73 -9.85
C LEU A 94 -19.68 0.16 -10.67
N GLU A 95 -19.36 1.44 -10.83
CA GLU A 95 -20.15 2.36 -11.62
C GLU A 95 -20.18 1.98 -13.11
N ARG A 96 -19.02 1.62 -13.68
CA ARG A 96 -18.94 1.22 -15.09
C ARG A 96 -19.69 -0.08 -15.42
N HIS A 97 -19.78 -0.99 -14.46
CA HIS A 97 -20.40 -2.30 -14.62
C HIS A 97 -21.69 -2.47 -13.79
N ARG A 98 -22.30 -1.35 -13.41
CA ARG A 98 -23.47 -1.31 -12.53
C ARG A 98 -24.60 -2.22 -13.01
N GLU A 99 -25.00 -2.08 -14.28
CA GLU A 99 -26.12 -2.82 -14.84
C GLU A 99 -25.94 -4.34 -14.79
N GLU A 100 -24.70 -4.81 -15.01
CA GLU A 100 -24.36 -6.23 -14.95
C GLU A 100 -24.33 -6.73 -13.49
N ILE A 101 -23.80 -5.92 -12.58
CA ILE A 101 -23.73 -6.26 -11.16
C ILE A 101 -25.12 -6.30 -10.53
N GLU A 102 -25.97 -5.34 -10.82
CA GLU A 102 -27.35 -5.31 -10.30
C GLU A 102 -28.19 -6.53 -10.75
N LYS A 103 -27.91 -7.12 -11.92
CA LYS A 103 -28.58 -8.35 -12.39
C LYS A 103 -28.30 -9.59 -11.54
N VAL A 104 -27.18 -9.61 -10.83
CA VAL A 104 -26.77 -10.73 -9.99
C VAL A 104 -27.03 -10.50 -8.49
N LEU A 105 -27.56 -9.34 -8.15
CA LEU A 105 -27.99 -9.03 -6.79
C LEU A 105 -29.49 -9.41 -6.59
N PRO A 106 -29.89 -9.79 -5.34
CA PRO A 106 -29.04 -9.95 -4.17
C PRO A 106 -28.14 -11.18 -4.26
N CYS A 107 -26.94 -11.09 -3.69
CA CYS A 107 -26.03 -12.23 -3.60
C CYS A 107 -25.50 -12.38 -2.16
N THR A 108 -24.84 -13.51 -1.87
CA THR A 108 -24.27 -13.76 -0.53
C THR A 108 -22.75 -13.73 -0.62
N ASN A 109 -22.12 -13.01 0.31
CA ASN A 109 -20.67 -12.99 0.45
C ASN A 109 -20.13 -14.28 1.11
N VAL A 110 -18.81 -14.39 1.25
CA VAL A 110 -18.18 -15.59 1.85
C VAL A 110 -18.47 -15.73 3.36
N GLU A 111 -18.91 -14.68 4.02
CA GLU A 111 -19.25 -14.63 5.45
C GLU A 111 -20.72 -14.98 5.70
N GLY A 112 -21.51 -15.09 4.63
CA GLY A 112 -22.93 -15.43 4.69
C GLY A 112 -23.87 -14.23 4.71
N ASP A 113 -23.35 -12.99 4.58
CA ASP A 113 -24.15 -11.78 4.54
C ASP A 113 -24.78 -11.58 3.18
N VAL A 114 -26.00 -11.09 3.16
CA VAL A 114 -26.74 -10.79 1.92
C VAL A 114 -26.41 -9.37 1.47
N ILE A 115 -25.76 -9.27 0.33
CA ILE A 115 -25.45 -8.01 -0.35
C ILE A 115 -26.62 -7.66 -1.28
N GLN A 116 -27.19 -6.48 -1.08
CA GLN A 116 -28.33 -5.96 -1.86
C GLN A 116 -27.97 -4.75 -2.71
N ASP A 117 -27.01 -3.94 -2.22
CA ASP A 117 -26.54 -2.73 -2.90
C ASP A 117 -25.22 -3.03 -3.63
N TYR A 118 -25.15 -2.65 -4.91
CA TYR A 118 -23.92 -2.83 -5.70
C TYR A 118 -22.71 -2.10 -5.11
N HIS A 119 -22.91 -1.00 -4.39
CA HIS A 119 -21.84 -0.28 -3.68
C HIS A 119 -21.15 -1.10 -2.58
N GLU A 120 -21.85 -2.12 -2.04
CA GLU A 120 -21.31 -3.01 -1.00
C GLU A 120 -20.45 -4.14 -1.58
N VAL A 121 -20.45 -4.31 -2.92
CA VAL A 121 -19.72 -5.40 -3.57
C VAL A 121 -18.21 -5.16 -3.50
N GLU A 122 -17.50 -6.03 -2.81
CA GLU A 122 -16.05 -5.96 -2.68
C GLU A 122 -15.31 -6.56 -3.88
N LEU A 123 -14.04 -6.15 -4.08
CA LEU A 123 -13.17 -6.67 -5.15
C LEU A 123 -13.01 -8.20 -5.10
N GLY A 124 -13.02 -8.77 -3.88
CA GLY A 124 -12.98 -10.22 -3.68
C GLY A 124 -14.19 -10.93 -4.25
N LEU A 125 -15.37 -10.37 -3.98
CA LEU A 125 -16.65 -10.91 -4.45
C LEU A 125 -16.83 -10.73 -5.96
N LEU A 126 -16.46 -9.57 -6.53
CA LEU A 126 -16.43 -9.33 -7.97
C LEU A 126 -15.58 -10.37 -8.71
N TRP A 127 -14.37 -10.59 -8.21
CA TRP A 127 -13.48 -11.60 -8.76
C TRP A 127 -14.05 -13.02 -8.66
N HIS A 128 -14.67 -13.36 -7.53
CA HIS A 128 -15.31 -14.66 -7.34
C HIS A 128 -16.47 -14.85 -8.31
N MET A 129 -17.40 -13.90 -8.40
CA MET A 129 -18.56 -13.98 -9.29
C MET A 129 -18.16 -14.09 -10.76
N ARG A 130 -17.14 -13.32 -11.18
CA ARG A 130 -16.60 -13.38 -12.55
C ARG A 130 -16.01 -14.74 -12.89
N ASN A 131 -15.20 -15.32 -12.01
CA ASN A 131 -14.55 -16.61 -12.26
C ASN A 131 -15.48 -17.84 -12.16
N HIS A 132 -16.68 -17.68 -11.60
CA HIS A 132 -17.69 -18.74 -11.46
C HIS A 132 -18.90 -18.53 -12.37
N ASP A 133 -18.73 -17.79 -13.47
CA ASP A 133 -19.76 -17.49 -14.48
C ASP A 133 -21.09 -16.93 -13.92
N ARG A 134 -21.04 -16.32 -12.75
CA ARG A 134 -22.20 -15.62 -12.16
C ARG A 134 -22.34 -14.20 -12.67
N LEU A 135 -21.22 -13.58 -13.02
CA LEU A 135 -21.17 -12.20 -13.52
C LEU A 135 -20.54 -12.20 -14.92
N HIS A 136 -21.38 -12.02 -15.92
CA HIS A 136 -20.95 -11.97 -17.31
C HIS A 136 -20.44 -10.57 -17.66
N LEU A 137 -19.17 -10.30 -17.35
CA LEU A 137 -18.50 -9.05 -17.71
C LEU A 137 -17.67 -9.24 -18.98
N VAL A 138 -17.90 -8.40 -19.96
CA VAL A 138 -17.01 -8.26 -21.12
C VAL A 138 -15.91 -7.28 -20.76
N LEU A 139 -14.84 -7.78 -20.13
CA LEU A 139 -13.69 -6.98 -19.76
C LEU A 139 -12.64 -6.99 -20.86
N HIS A 140 -12.07 -5.82 -21.15
CA HIS A 140 -10.81 -5.77 -21.91
C HIS A 140 -9.67 -6.36 -21.06
N SER A 141 -8.65 -6.92 -21.72
CA SER A 141 -7.52 -7.58 -21.04
C SER A 141 -6.88 -6.70 -19.95
N ARG A 142 -6.73 -5.40 -20.22
CA ARG A 142 -6.18 -4.44 -19.27
C ARG A 142 -7.07 -4.28 -18.01
N GLU A 143 -8.37 -4.24 -18.19
CA GLU A 143 -9.31 -4.08 -17.09
C GLU A 143 -9.37 -5.34 -16.20
N ASP A 144 -9.25 -6.51 -16.80
CA ASP A 144 -9.12 -7.77 -16.09
C ASP A 144 -7.83 -7.85 -15.26
N ASP A 145 -6.72 -7.44 -15.86
CA ASP A 145 -5.43 -7.34 -15.16
C ASP A 145 -5.49 -6.33 -14.01
N ASP A 146 -6.17 -5.20 -14.18
CA ASP A 146 -6.36 -4.20 -13.15
C ASP A 146 -7.23 -4.74 -12.00
N LEU A 147 -8.34 -5.40 -12.27
CA LEU A 147 -9.20 -6.02 -11.25
C LEU A 147 -8.39 -7.06 -10.42
N ARG A 148 -7.64 -7.93 -11.10
CA ARG A 148 -6.76 -8.91 -10.46
C ARG A 148 -5.71 -8.24 -9.59
N ARG A 149 -5.06 -7.20 -10.10
CA ARG A 149 -4.00 -6.45 -9.43
C ARG A 149 -4.52 -5.74 -8.17
N TYR A 150 -5.60 -4.96 -8.28
CA TYR A 150 -6.15 -4.22 -7.14
C TYR A 150 -6.70 -5.15 -6.06
N ARG A 151 -7.31 -6.27 -6.44
CA ARG A 151 -7.70 -7.32 -5.49
C ARG A 151 -6.49 -7.89 -4.75
N MET A 152 -5.41 -8.20 -5.46
CA MET A 152 -4.16 -8.71 -4.86
C MET A 152 -3.57 -7.69 -3.87
N LEU A 153 -3.48 -6.42 -4.26
CA LEU A 153 -2.99 -5.33 -3.41
C LEU A 153 -3.83 -5.21 -2.13
N ARG A 154 -5.16 -5.15 -2.27
CA ARG A 154 -6.09 -5.09 -1.13
C ARG A 154 -5.88 -6.24 -0.16
N ASN A 155 -5.82 -7.46 -0.66
CA ASN A 155 -5.68 -8.65 0.17
C ASN A 155 -4.34 -8.67 0.92
N ARG A 156 -3.24 -8.33 0.27
CA ARG A 156 -1.93 -8.26 0.92
C ARG A 156 -1.93 -7.26 2.07
N LEU A 157 -2.45 -6.07 1.85
CA LEU A 157 -2.50 -5.03 2.88
C LEU A 157 -3.44 -5.39 4.03
N ALA A 158 -4.59 -6.02 3.75
CA ALA A 158 -5.52 -6.47 4.78
C ALA A 158 -4.94 -7.58 5.68
N HIS A 159 -4.01 -8.39 5.15
CA HIS A 159 -3.32 -9.44 5.90
C HIS A 159 -1.95 -9.03 6.45
N ILE A 160 -1.70 -7.73 6.58
CA ILE A 160 -0.44 -7.17 7.13
C ILE A 160 0.79 -7.73 6.39
N ASN A 161 0.67 -7.94 5.07
CA ASN A 161 1.71 -8.44 4.19
C ASN A 161 2.13 -7.34 3.19
N PRO A 162 3.00 -6.39 3.59
CA PRO A 162 3.38 -5.28 2.74
C PRO A 162 4.15 -5.73 1.49
N LEU A 163 4.07 -4.91 0.46
CA LEU A 163 4.85 -5.06 -0.75
C LEU A 163 6.31 -4.67 -0.49
N SER A 164 7.25 -5.37 -1.12
CA SER A 164 8.63 -4.91 -1.25
C SER A 164 8.70 -3.68 -2.16
N LEU A 165 9.81 -2.93 -2.12
CA LEU A 165 9.99 -1.79 -3.01
C LEU A 165 9.95 -2.20 -4.50
N GLN A 166 10.50 -3.37 -4.84
CA GLN A 166 10.45 -3.91 -6.21
C GLN A 166 9.02 -4.19 -6.66
N GLU A 167 8.19 -4.76 -5.78
CA GLU A 167 6.76 -5.00 -6.06
C GLU A 167 5.98 -3.69 -6.19
N ILE A 168 6.29 -2.66 -5.40
CA ILE A 168 5.71 -1.32 -5.57
C ILE A 168 6.09 -0.75 -6.93
N LYS A 169 7.35 -0.82 -7.33
CA LYS A 169 7.79 -0.39 -8.67
C LYS A 169 6.97 -1.11 -9.74
N LYS A 170 6.89 -2.43 -9.69
CA LYS A 170 6.21 -3.27 -10.68
C LYS A 170 4.70 -3.06 -10.72
N TYR A 171 4.03 -3.13 -9.59
CA TYR A 171 2.55 -3.19 -9.55
C TYR A 171 1.86 -1.85 -9.38
N VAL A 172 2.59 -0.81 -9.00
CA VAL A 172 2.00 0.50 -8.66
C VAL A 172 2.54 1.63 -9.51
N LEU A 173 3.83 1.58 -9.90
CA LEU A 173 4.46 2.69 -10.61
C LEU A 173 4.59 2.48 -12.11
N GLU A 174 4.68 1.24 -12.57
CA GLU A 174 4.87 0.85 -13.98
C GLU A 174 3.57 0.43 -14.66
N SER A 175 2.49 0.36 -13.92
CA SER A 175 1.16 -0.05 -14.38
C SER A 175 0.33 1.10 -14.98
#